data_fce350a241bf0b7e7eaaa141396567b2
#
_entry.id   fce350a241bf0b7e7eaaa141396567b2
#
_cell.length_a   1.000
_cell.length_b   1.000
_cell.length_c   1.000
_cell.angle_alpha   90.00
_cell.angle_beta   90.00
_cell.angle_gamma   90.00
#
_symmetry.space_group_name_H-M   'P 1'
#
loop_
_entity.id
_entity.type
_entity.pdbx_description
1 polymer ?
#
loop_
_entity_poly.entity_id
_entity_poly.type
_entity_poly.pdbx_seq_one_letter_code
_entity_poly.pdbx_strand_id
1 'polypeptide(L)'
;MIAFVGLGNPGDRYADTKHNAGFWILDEMANRYKISFKPGKGDYVVASKPNKFLLFKPTTGMNNSGQAVQNISDSWNLIAKEICIILDDVDLPLGSLRIRPQGGDGSHRGLESIIYSLNTNQIPRLRFGIGTDEKMRPAENYVLKPFNNKDQKISDEAVKRAADALDGILFNGLEKTMNTVNS
;
A
#
# COMPACT_ATOMS: atom_id res chain seq x y z
N MET A 1 4.06 17.17 4.37
CA MET A 1 4.89 16.02 3.90
C MET A 1 3.95 14.86 3.67
N ILE A 2 4.08 14.12 2.58
CA ILE A 2 3.22 12.96 2.33
C ILE A 2 3.83 11.69 2.93
N ALA A 3 2.98 10.85 3.51
CA ALA A 3 3.33 9.54 4.01
C ALA A 3 2.70 8.46 3.14
N PHE A 4 3.48 7.50 2.71
CA PHE A 4 2.98 6.30 2.05
C PHE A 4 2.97 5.14 3.04
N VAL A 5 1.84 4.48 3.18
CA VAL A 5 1.68 3.31 4.06
C VAL A 5 1.37 2.11 3.19
N GLY A 6 2.31 1.19 3.07
CA GLY A 6 2.11 -0.07 2.36
C GLY A 6 1.51 -1.11 3.29
N LEU A 7 0.41 -1.74 2.88
CA LEU A 7 -0.24 -2.79 3.67
C LEU A 7 0.36 -4.16 3.37
N GLY A 8 0.46 -4.97 4.41
CA GLY A 8 0.97 -6.33 4.34
C GLY A 8 0.98 -6.98 5.73
N ASN A 9 1.34 -8.23 5.77
CA ASN A 9 1.56 -9.00 7.00
C ASN A 9 3.05 -9.12 7.27
N PRO A 10 3.53 -8.86 8.50
CA PRO A 10 4.94 -9.01 8.83
C PRO A 10 5.35 -10.47 8.88
N GLY A 11 6.63 -10.72 8.66
CA GLY A 11 7.26 -12.03 8.75
C GLY A 11 7.46 -12.73 7.41
N ASP A 12 8.48 -13.58 7.34
CA ASP A 12 8.91 -14.26 6.11
C ASP A 12 7.83 -15.15 5.51
N ARG A 13 6.96 -15.70 6.35
CA ARG A 13 5.83 -16.53 5.95
C ARG A 13 4.90 -15.84 4.96
N TYR A 14 4.75 -14.51 5.06
CA TYR A 14 3.84 -13.72 4.25
C TYR A 14 4.52 -12.90 3.16
N ALA A 15 5.85 -12.90 3.13
CA ALA A 15 6.63 -12.00 2.28
C ALA A 15 6.26 -12.06 0.79
N ASP A 16 5.97 -13.26 0.29
CA ASP A 16 5.67 -13.48 -1.13
C ASP A 16 4.17 -13.59 -1.43
N THR A 17 3.31 -13.37 -0.45
CA THR A 17 1.86 -13.43 -0.66
C THR A 17 1.36 -12.16 -1.34
N LYS A 18 0.31 -12.28 -2.15
CA LYS A 18 -0.30 -11.16 -2.89
C LYS A 18 -0.74 -10.03 -1.95
N HIS A 19 -1.16 -10.39 -0.73
CA HIS A 19 -1.59 -9.41 0.28
C HIS A 19 -0.46 -8.46 0.73
N ASN A 20 0.79 -8.80 0.43
CA ASN A 20 1.96 -7.99 0.73
C ASN A 20 2.40 -7.08 -0.43
N ALA A 21 1.57 -6.92 -1.46
CA ALA A 21 1.89 -6.03 -2.58
C ALA A 21 2.25 -4.61 -2.14
N GLY A 22 1.56 -4.09 -1.13
CA GLY A 22 1.90 -2.78 -0.55
C GLY A 22 3.32 -2.73 -0.02
N PHE A 23 3.79 -3.78 0.63
CA PHE A 23 5.18 -3.88 1.11
C PHE A 23 6.17 -3.91 -0.07
N TRP A 24 5.88 -4.66 -1.13
CA TRP A 24 6.76 -4.75 -2.29
C TRP A 24 6.98 -3.39 -2.96
N ILE A 25 5.92 -2.61 -3.09
CA ILE A 25 5.97 -1.29 -3.71
C ILE A 25 6.81 -0.33 -2.86
N LEU A 26 6.67 -0.37 -1.55
CA LEU A 26 7.49 0.46 -0.66
C LEU A 26 8.95 -0.01 -0.62
N ASP A 27 9.22 -1.31 -0.75
CA ASP A 27 10.58 -1.81 -0.89
C ASP A 27 11.24 -1.29 -2.17
N GLU A 28 10.52 -1.26 -3.27
CA GLU A 28 10.99 -0.66 -4.53
C GLU A 28 11.31 0.83 -4.37
N MET A 29 10.43 1.58 -3.69
CA MET A 29 10.68 3.00 -3.40
C MET A 29 11.92 3.17 -2.52
N ALA A 30 12.03 2.41 -1.44
CA ALA A 30 13.17 2.48 -0.54
C ALA A 30 14.49 2.19 -1.28
N ASN A 31 14.48 1.20 -2.17
CA ASN A 31 15.63 0.83 -2.99
C ASN A 31 16.02 1.96 -3.96
N ARG A 32 15.07 2.57 -4.65
CA ARG A 32 15.30 3.70 -5.57
C ARG A 32 15.98 4.88 -4.88
N TYR A 33 15.52 5.19 -3.67
CA TYR A 33 16.01 6.34 -2.90
C TYR A 33 17.16 6.00 -1.96
N LYS A 34 17.61 4.74 -1.94
CA LYS A 34 18.71 4.24 -1.09
C LYS A 34 18.47 4.55 0.39
N ILE A 35 17.26 4.31 0.86
CA ILE A 35 16.85 4.42 2.25
C ILE A 35 16.43 3.05 2.79
N SER A 36 16.51 2.89 4.10
CA SER A 36 16.22 1.62 4.78
C SER A 36 15.14 1.78 5.83
N PHE A 37 14.33 0.74 6.00
CA PHE A 37 13.34 0.68 7.06
C PHE A 37 13.99 0.42 8.41
N LYS A 38 13.52 1.14 9.44
CA LYS A 38 13.93 1.02 10.84
C LYS A 38 12.69 0.92 11.73
N PRO A 39 12.79 0.30 12.92
CA PRO A 39 11.67 0.31 13.87
C PRO A 39 11.22 1.73 14.20
N GLY A 40 9.91 1.96 14.19
CA GLY A 40 9.29 3.21 14.61
C GLY A 40 8.95 3.21 16.10
N LYS A 41 8.31 4.28 16.56
CA LYS A 41 7.83 4.42 17.94
C LYS A 41 6.45 3.78 18.18
N GLY A 42 6.01 2.90 17.32
CA GLY A 42 4.73 2.21 17.40
C GLY A 42 4.78 0.93 16.58
N ASP A 43 3.62 0.45 16.19
CA ASP A 43 3.47 -0.83 15.49
C ASP A 43 3.78 -0.73 14.00
N TYR A 44 4.93 -0.19 13.65
CA TYR A 44 5.37 -0.01 12.27
C TYR A 44 6.90 0.09 12.16
N VAL A 45 7.40 -0.16 10.96
CA VAL A 45 8.74 0.23 10.53
C VAL A 45 8.65 1.42 9.59
N VAL A 46 9.67 2.28 9.58
CA VAL A 46 9.67 3.53 8.82
C VAL A 46 10.99 3.72 8.07
N ALA A 47 10.89 4.18 6.82
CA ALA A 47 12.01 4.71 6.04
C ALA A 47 11.67 6.15 5.64
N SER A 48 12.65 7.04 5.72
CA SER A 48 12.41 8.46 5.44
C SER A 48 13.40 9.02 4.44
N LYS A 49 12.90 9.86 3.54
CA LYS A 49 13.71 10.77 2.75
C LYS A 49 13.49 12.17 3.31
N PRO A 50 14.44 12.73 4.06
CA PRO A 50 14.25 14.01 4.76
C PRO A 50 13.69 15.10 3.83
N ASN A 51 12.68 15.83 4.32
CA ASN A 51 11.99 16.90 3.60
C ASN A 51 11.28 16.49 2.31
N LYS A 52 11.11 15.20 2.05
CA LYS A 52 10.44 14.68 0.85
C LYS A 52 9.24 13.80 1.19
N PHE A 53 9.48 12.64 1.79
CA PHE A 53 8.41 11.69 2.09
C PHE A 53 8.81 10.72 3.19
N LEU A 54 7.78 10.00 3.66
CA LEU A 54 7.89 8.92 4.64
C LEU A 54 7.27 7.65 4.06
N LEU A 55 7.89 6.52 4.33
CA LEU A 55 7.39 5.18 3.99
C LEU A 55 7.16 4.39 5.27
N PHE A 56 5.97 3.81 5.42
CA PHE A 56 5.61 3.02 6.60
C PHE A 56 5.11 1.64 6.22
N LYS A 57 5.55 0.63 6.95
CA LYS A 57 4.99 -0.72 6.88
C LYS A 57 4.44 -1.08 8.26
N PRO A 58 3.12 -1.32 8.42
CA PRO A 58 2.55 -1.81 9.67
C PRO A 58 3.16 -3.17 10.08
N THR A 59 3.30 -3.38 11.38
CA THR A 59 3.77 -4.64 11.98
C THR A 59 2.69 -5.35 12.80
N THR A 60 1.44 -4.89 12.69
CA THR A 60 0.29 -5.39 13.45
C THR A 60 -0.37 -6.64 12.86
N GLY A 61 -0.02 -7.04 11.65
CA GLY A 61 -0.86 -7.92 10.84
C GLY A 61 -1.98 -7.13 10.14
N MET A 62 -2.45 -7.68 9.02
CA MET A 62 -3.35 -6.96 8.10
C MET A 62 -4.64 -6.46 8.76
N ASN A 63 -5.30 -7.32 9.54
CA ASN A 63 -6.60 -6.98 10.14
C ASN A 63 -6.52 -5.87 11.19
N ASN A 64 -5.34 -5.56 11.69
CA ASN A 64 -5.06 -4.53 12.69
C ASN A 64 -4.26 -3.36 12.12
N SER A 65 -4.28 -3.19 10.82
CA SER A 65 -3.57 -2.08 10.14
C SER A 65 -4.01 -0.70 10.66
N GLY A 66 -5.26 -0.57 11.08
CA GLY A 66 -5.80 0.68 11.64
C GLY A 66 -5.07 1.13 12.90
N GLN A 67 -4.69 0.21 13.79
CA GLN A 67 -3.90 0.52 14.98
C GLN A 67 -2.54 1.11 14.60
N ALA A 68 -1.86 0.50 13.63
CA ALA A 68 -0.57 1.01 13.16
C ALA A 68 -0.70 2.39 12.52
N VAL A 69 -1.70 2.59 11.67
CA VAL A 69 -1.92 3.89 10.99
C VAL A 69 -2.31 4.97 11.99
N GLN A 70 -3.08 4.65 13.04
CA GLN A 70 -3.36 5.58 14.12
C GLN A 70 -2.06 5.98 14.84
N ASN A 71 -1.19 5.01 15.18
CA ASN A 71 0.14 5.30 15.75
C ASN A 71 0.97 6.22 14.85
N ILE A 72 0.96 5.98 13.54
CA ILE A 72 1.66 6.81 12.55
C ILE A 72 1.10 8.23 12.55
N SER A 73 -0.22 8.36 12.44
CA SER A 73 -0.91 9.65 12.46
C SER A 73 -0.53 10.48 13.70
N ASP A 74 -0.59 9.85 14.87
CA ASP A 74 -0.32 10.52 16.15
C ASP A 74 1.18 10.86 16.31
N SER A 75 2.07 9.91 15.99
CA SER A 75 3.51 10.09 16.19
C SER A 75 4.13 11.11 15.24
N TRP A 76 3.56 11.27 14.06
CA TRP A 76 4.09 12.14 12.99
C TRP A 76 3.22 13.37 12.74
N ASN A 77 2.15 13.52 13.52
CA ASN A 77 1.19 14.62 13.40
C ASN A 77 0.66 14.77 11.97
N LEU A 78 0.20 13.65 11.42
CA LEU A 78 -0.33 13.57 10.04
C LEU A 78 -1.85 13.44 10.07
N ILE A 79 -2.52 14.20 9.22
CA ILE A 79 -3.95 14.04 8.98
C ILE A 79 -4.20 12.98 7.90
N ALA A 80 -5.40 12.41 7.84
CA ALA A 80 -5.75 11.33 6.92
C ALA A 80 -5.42 11.64 5.45
N LYS A 81 -5.61 12.88 5.01
CA LYS A 81 -5.32 13.31 3.63
C LYS A 81 -3.83 13.33 3.28
N GLU A 82 -2.96 13.33 4.27
CA GLU A 82 -1.51 13.29 4.09
C GLU A 82 -0.96 11.86 4.07
N ILE A 83 -1.84 10.87 4.30
CA ILE A 83 -1.48 9.44 4.34
C ILE A 83 -2.07 8.77 3.10
N CYS A 84 -1.21 8.29 2.21
CA CYS A 84 -1.63 7.51 1.05
C CYS A 84 -1.42 6.01 1.34
N ILE A 85 -2.50 5.25 1.32
CA ILE A 85 -2.47 3.80 1.56
C ILE A 85 -2.20 3.07 0.25
N ILE A 86 -1.25 2.13 0.26
CA ILE A 86 -0.92 1.27 -0.88
C ILE A 86 -1.34 -0.16 -0.53
N LEU A 87 -2.23 -0.74 -1.35
CA LEU A 87 -2.85 -2.03 -1.05
C LEU A 87 -3.14 -2.85 -2.31
N ASP A 88 -3.26 -4.15 -2.12
CA ASP A 88 -3.72 -5.09 -3.14
C ASP A 88 -5.24 -4.98 -3.36
N ASP A 89 -5.70 -5.29 -4.57
CA ASP A 89 -7.11 -5.29 -4.93
C ASP A 89 -7.44 -6.46 -5.85
N VAL A 90 -8.27 -7.38 -5.37
CA VAL A 90 -8.70 -8.56 -6.13
C VAL A 90 -9.67 -8.21 -7.26
N ASP A 91 -10.34 -7.08 -7.18
CA ASP A 91 -11.33 -6.64 -8.17
C ASP A 91 -10.70 -5.86 -9.33
N LEU A 92 -9.39 -5.64 -9.27
CA LEU A 92 -8.59 -5.09 -10.37
C LEU A 92 -7.74 -6.19 -11.00
N PRO A 93 -7.70 -6.26 -12.35
CA PRO A 93 -6.82 -7.21 -13.02
C PRO A 93 -5.36 -6.98 -12.66
N LEU A 94 -4.59 -8.06 -12.56
CA LEU A 94 -3.14 -8.00 -12.38
C LEU A 94 -2.52 -7.13 -13.47
N GLY A 95 -1.65 -6.23 -13.07
CA GLY A 95 -1.03 -5.24 -13.95
C GLY A 95 -1.76 -3.90 -13.99
N SER A 96 -2.96 -3.79 -13.41
CA SER A 96 -3.71 -2.54 -13.33
C SER A 96 -3.44 -1.79 -12.04
N LEU A 97 -3.44 -0.48 -12.11
CA LEU A 97 -3.30 0.43 -10.97
C LEU A 97 -4.48 1.40 -10.94
N ARG A 98 -4.91 1.78 -9.73
CA ARG A 98 -5.93 2.80 -9.54
C ARG A 98 -5.59 3.68 -8.36
N ILE A 99 -5.70 4.98 -8.54
CA ILE A 99 -5.56 5.95 -7.45
C ILE A 99 -6.95 6.54 -7.17
N ARG A 100 -7.27 6.70 -5.89
CA ARG A 100 -8.50 7.37 -5.43
C ARG A 100 -8.15 8.29 -4.25
N PRO A 101 -8.73 9.49 -4.19
CA PRO A 101 -8.50 10.40 -3.05
C PRO A 101 -9.26 9.99 -1.80
N GLN A 102 -10.32 9.18 -1.97
CA GLN A 102 -11.18 8.70 -0.90
C GLN A 102 -12.03 7.53 -1.39
N GLY A 103 -12.76 6.89 -0.49
CA GLY A 103 -13.70 5.82 -0.82
C GLY A 103 -13.82 4.77 0.27
N GLY A 104 -14.70 3.80 0.05
CA GLY A 104 -14.89 2.66 0.95
C GLY A 104 -13.71 1.69 0.96
N ASP A 105 -13.84 0.63 1.74
CA ASP A 105 -12.77 -0.35 1.95
C ASP A 105 -12.63 -1.41 0.84
N GLY A 106 -13.64 -1.52 -0.04
CA GLY A 106 -13.62 -2.53 -1.10
C GLY A 106 -13.52 -3.97 -0.57
N SER A 107 -14.01 -4.22 0.63
CA SER A 107 -13.89 -5.50 1.36
C SER A 107 -12.45 -5.89 1.72
N HIS A 108 -11.50 -4.96 1.64
CA HIS A 108 -10.12 -5.17 2.08
C HIS A 108 -10.02 -4.93 3.58
N ARG A 109 -9.71 -5.96 4.35
CA ARG A 109 -9.76 -5.91 5.82
C ARG A 109 -8.78 -4.91 6.43
N GLY A 110 -7.60 -4.74 5.83
CA GLY A 110 -6.64 -3.73 6.28
C GLY A 110 -7.17 -2.31 6.11
N LEU A 111 -7.75 -2.00 4.96
CA LEU A 111 -8.32 -0.67 4.71
C LEU A 111 -9.57 -0.43 5.56
N GLU A 112 -10.42 -1.44 5.75
CA GLU A 112 -11.56 -1.39 6.68
C GLU A 112 -11.10 -0.99 8.08
N SER A 113 -10.06 -1.65 8.60
CA SER A 113 -9.45 -1.35 9.90
C SER A 113 -8.98 0.10 10.00
N ILE A 114 -8.33 0.62 8.94
CA ILE A 114 -7.82 1.99 8.88
C ILE A 114 -8.97 3.01 8.88
N ILE A 115 -9.99 2.80 8.05
CA ILE A 115 -11.16 3.67 7.98
C ILE A 115 -11.86 3.74 9.34
N TYR A 116 -12.00 2.59 10.00
CA TYR A 116 -12.57 2.53 11.34
C TYR A 116 -11.74 3.32 12.36
N SER A 117 -10.42 3.08 12.40
CA SER A 117 -9.53 3.73 13.37
C SER A 117 -9.43 5.23 13.18
N LEU A 118 -9.32 5.71 11.94
CA LEU A 118 -9.23 7.14 11.64
C LEU A 118 -10.60 7.82 11.57
N ASN A 119 -11.69 7.05 11.64
CA ASN A 119 -13.07 7.52 11.56
C ASN A 119 -13.34 8.40 10.33
N THR A 120 -12.74 8.06 9.19
CA THR A 120 -12.92 8.75 7.93
C THR A 120 -12.57 7.84 6.75
N ASN A 121 -13.23 8.04 5.61
CA ASN A 121 -12.87 7.41 4.35
C ASN A 121 -12.14 8.37 3.39
N GLN A 122 -11.89 9.60 3.82
CA GLN A 122 -11.14 10.61 3.05
C GLN A 122 -9.63 10.34 3.15
N ILE A 123 -9.23 9.15 2.72
CA ILE A 123 -7.87 8.63 2.77
C ILE A 123 -7.44 8.31 1.36
N PRO A 124 -6.43 8.99 0.81
CA PRO A 124 -5.87 8.63 -0.49
C PRO A 124 -5.36 7.19 -0.52
N ARG A 125 -5.55 6.50 -1.65
CA ARG A 125 -5.04 5.14 -1.82
C ARG A 125 -4.62 4.86 -3.24
N LEU A 126 -3.58 4.06 -3.38
CA LEU A 126 -3.18 3.41 -4.61
C LEU A 126 -3.56 1.93 -4.49
N ARG A 127 -4.42 1.47 -5.40
CA ARG A 127 -4.90 0.09 -5.47
C ARG A 127 -4.09 -0.65 -6.53
N PHE A 128 -3.45 -1.73 -6.11
CA PHE A 128 -2.62 -2.59 -6.95
C PHE A 128 -3.40 -3.83 -7.35
N GLY A 129 -3.73 -3.99 -8.62
CA GLY A 129 -4.52 -5.11 -9.12
C GLY A 129 -3.79 -6.44 -8.99
N ILE A 130 -4.47 -7.42 -8.40
CA ILE A 130 -3.96 -8.79 -8.24
C ILE A 130 -4.90 -9.85 -8.84
N GLY A 131 -5.97 -9.43 -9.53
CA GLY A 131 -6.95 -10.35 -10.14
C GLY A 131 -6.33 -11.13 -11.29
N THR A 132 -6.54 -12.46 -11.29
CA THR A 132 -6.09 -13.38 -12.35
C THR A 132 -7.23 -14.31 -12.75
N ASP A 133 -6.96 -15.26 -13.63
CA ASP A 133 -7.92 -16.29 -14.05
C ASP A 133 -8.13 -17.39 -12.99
N GLU A 134 -7.34 -17.39 -11.92
CA GLU A 134 -7.49 -18.34 -10.84
C GLU A 134 -8.74 -18.06 -10.01
N LYS A 135 -9.17 -19.05 -9.21
CA LYS A 135 -10.27 -18.89 -8.27
C LYS A 135 -9.89 -17.87 -7.18
N MET A 136 -10.49 -16.68 -7.24
CA MET A 136 -10.18 -15.57 -6.34
C MET A 136 -11.10 -15.46 -5.12
N ARG A 137 -12.12 -16.30 -5.04
CA ARG A 137 -13.05 -16.29 -3.91
C ARG A 137 -13.07 -17.65 -3.21
N PRO A 138 -13.06 -17.70 -1.87
CA PRO A 138 -13.01 -16.54 -0.96
C PRO A 138 -11.66 -15.81 -1.07
N ALA A 139 -11.72 -14.47 -1.07
CA ALA A 139 -10.55 -13.61 -1.29
C ALA A 139 -9.43 -13.85 -0.26
N GLU A 140 -9.79 -14.14 0.98
CA GLU A 140 -8.84 -14.42 2.05
C GLU A 140 -7.89 -15.60 1.74
N ASN A 141 -8.36 -16.59 0.98
CA ASN A 141 -7.50 -17.70 0.56
C ASN A 141 -6.59 -17.30 -0.61
N TYR A 142 -7.12 -16.52 -1.54
CA TYR A 142 -6.40 -16.07 -2.72
C TYR A 142 -5.27 -15.11 -2.38
N VAL A 143 -5.52 -14.12 -1.51
CA VAL A 143 -4.55 -13.07 -1.17
C VAL A 143 -3.38 -13.58 -0.33
N LEU A 144 -3.54 -14.68 0.38
CA LEU A 144 -2.50 -15.31 1.21
C LEU A 144 -1.63 -16.32 0.45
N LYS A 145 -1.71 -16.34 -0.88
CA LYS A 145 -0.88 -17.18 -1.74
C LYS A 145 0.03 -16.33 -2.63
N PRO A 146 1.21 -16.84 -3.02
CA PRO A 146 2.04 -16.16 -4.00
C PRO A 146 1.44 -16.27 -5.40
N PHE A 147 1.96 -15.47 -6.33
CA PHE A 147 1.69 -15.64 -7.76
C PHE A 147 2.41 -16.87 -8.31
N ASN A 148 1.91 -17.45 -9.41
CA ASN A 148 2.70 -18.38 -10.21
C ASN A 148 3.83 -17.63 -10.93
N ASN A 149 4.78 -18.35 -11.55
CA ASN A 149 5.95 -17.72 -12.17
C ASN A 149 5.62 -16.73 -13.27
N LYS A 150 4.58 -17.01 -14.08
CA LYS A 150 4.13 -16.14 -15.17
C LYS A 150 3.56 -14.83 -14.61
N ASP A 151 2.66 -14.95 -13.64
CA ASP A 151 1.99 -13.80 -13.04
C ASP A 151 2.95 -12.98 -12.18
N GLN A 152 3.95 -13.62 -11.55
CA GLN A 152 4.98 -12.93 -10.78
C GLN A 152 5.76 -11.93 -11.64
N LYS A 153 6.06 -12.26 -12.90
CA LYS A 153 6.74 -11.34 -13.82
C LYS A 153 5.89 -10.11 -14.13
N ILE A 154 4.59 -10.32 -14.34
CA ILE A 154 3.64 -9.21 -14.55
C ILE A 154 3.57 -8.35 -13.30
N SER A 155 3.51 -8.97 -12.12
CA SER A 155 3.51 -8.28 -10.83
C SER A 155 4.77 -7.44 -10.63
N ASP A 156 5.94 -7.98 -10.91
CA ASP A 156 7.22 -7.28 -10.74
C ASP A 156 7.28 -6.00 -11.60
N GLU A 157 6.80 -6.06 -12.85
CA GLU A 157 6.70 -4.87 -13.72
C GLU A 157 5.66 -3.87 -13.19
N ALA A 158 4.53 -4.36 -12.68
CA ALA A 158 3.50 -3.50 -12.10
C ALA A 158 3.99 -2.81 -10.81
N VAL A 159 4.81 -3.48 -10.01
CA VAL A 159 5.44 -2.88 -8.81
C VAL A 159 6.28 -1.67 -9.19
N LYS A 160 7.08 -1.76 -10.26
CA LYS A 160 7.87 -0.64 -10.75
C LYS A 160 6.99 0.53 -11.20
N ARG A 161 5.91 0.23 -11.94
CA ARG A 161 4.95 1.27 -12.35
C ARG A 161 4.20 1.88 -11.16
N ALA A 162 3.91 1.10 -10.14
CA ALA A 162 3.32 1.61 -8.90
C ALA A 162 4.27 2.58 -8.19
N ALA A 163 5.56 2.24 -8.11
CA ALA A 163 6.57 3.15 -7.58
C ALA A 163 6.69 4.43 -8.44
N ASP A 164 6.60 4.33 -9.77
CA ASP A 164 6.52 5.51 -10.65
C ASP A 164 5.31 6.38 -10.30
N ALA A 165 4.17 5.77 -9.98
CA ALA A 165 2.98 6.50 -9.57
C ALA A 165 3.19 7.23 -8.24
N LEU A 166 3.89 6.63 -7.27
CA LEU A 166 4.24 7.31 -6.02
C LEU A 166 5.17 8.50 -6.27
N ASP A 167 6.16 8.35 -7.14
CA ASP A 167 6.99 9.48 -7.59
C ASP A 167 6.14 10.57 -8.25
N GLY A 168 5.19 10.17 -9.08
CA GLY A 168 4.23 11.09 -9.69
C GLY A 168 3.45 11.91 -8.64
N ILE A 169 2.98 11.26 -7.58
CA ILE A 169 2.28 11.94 -6.48
C ILE A 169 3.19 12.97 -5.81
N LEU A 170 4.46 12.62 -5.60
CA LEU A 170 5.44 13.53 -4.98
C LEU A 170 5.74 14.75 -5.85
N PHE A 171 5.89 14.58 -7.16
CA PHE A 171 6.34 15.63 -8.05
C PHE A 171 5.19 16.43 -8.70
N ASN A 172 4.05 15.80 -8.93
CA ASN A 172 2.93 16.39 -9.67
C ASN A 172 1.65 16.56 -8.84
N GLY A 173 1.61 15.95 -7.64
CA GLY A 173 0.41 15.92 -6.81
C GLY A 173 -0.52 14.76 -7.12
N LEU A 174 -1.41 14.48 -6.18
CA LEU A 174 -2.32 13.32 -6.22
C LEU A 174 -3.28 13.38 -7.43
N GLU A 175 -3.94 14.50 -7.65
CA GLU A 175 -4.97 14.64 -8.69
C GLU A 175 -4.42 14.44 -10.09
N LYS A 176 -3.32 15.10 -10.42
CA LYS A 176 -2.70 14.98 -11.73
C LYS A 176 -2.19 13.56 -11.99
N THR A 177 -1.57 12.95 -10.99
CA THR A 177 -1.07 11.57 -11.09
C THR A 177 -2.23 10.60 -11.22
N MET A 178 -3.31 10.79 -10.45
CA MET A 178 -4.52 9.97 -10.55
C MET A 178 -5.10 10.00 -11.97
N ASN A 179 -5.21 11.16 -12.59
CA ASN A 179 -5.74 11.28 -13.95
C ASN A 179 -4.87 10.54 -14.97
N THR A 180 -3.56 10.55 -14.80
CA THR A 180 -2.63 9.81 -15.66
C THR A 180 -2.71 8.31 -15.44
N VAL A 181 -2.69 7.86 -14.18
CA VAL A 181 -2.67 6.44 -13.83
C VAL A 181 -4.00 5.75 -14.16
N ASN A 182 -5.12 6.42 -13.95
CA ASN A 182 -6.46 5.86 -14.12
C ASN A 182 -6.97 5.89 -15.57
N SER A 183 -6.26 6.59 -16.44
CA SER A 183 -6.65 6.69 -17.86
C SER A 183 -6.41 5.41 -18.66
#